data_56fdb0e8330b0f1f8150e44f1abe198f
#
_entry.id   56fdb0e8330b0f1f8150e44f1abe198f
#
_cell.length_a   1.000
_cell.length_b   1.000
_cell.length_c   1.000
_cell.angle_alpha   90.00
_cell.angle_beta   90.00
_cell.angle_gamma   90.00
#
_symmetry.space_group_name_H-M   'P 1'
#
loop_
_entity.id
_entity.type
_entity.pdbx_description
1 polymer ?
#
loop_
_entity_poly.entity_id
_entity_poly.type
_entity_poly.pdbx_seq_one_letter_code
_entity_poly.pdbx_strand_id
1 'polypeptide(L)'
;MATVQENWQINCTSIKQRTKYIFNTALLSDVKFIVPVSNGKSESKVIPAHKLVLAISSSVFFAMFYGQMADTRDSIELLDCDYESLLELFRFIYSDKVQLTGSNVMNVLYLAKKYLVPSLAEKCAEFLRKNLDASNVFTILAHAQKFEDKDLENRCWEVVEMHTEEAVTSDDFVVAERSLVESVVKREKLNVKEIALFKAVNRWAEKNIEKQGIASDGNAKRAIIGEEILKEIRFPLMSQEEFASFVMDSNILNMHEVDYMIKHYSKVLTSPLPYLHSPRTVALRRVCRFNKYCSAGLEGCWSYGGSLDSVILSVDKDVRLCGVQHFGRKGSEYTVSMEVKDATSNLSLAKKSGTYSCEKDLDNIYYGFDVLIDLAAILESGKRYEIRSMISGQQSWYGEKGETRVNFEGINFSFSGSASPSNGTNEERGQFPAFLFTHSG
;
A
#
# COMPACT_ATOMS: atom_id res chain seq x y z
N MET A 1 11.80 -26.68 38.05
CA MET A 1 12.43 -27.62 37.11
C MET A 1 11.32 -28.47 36.53
N ALA A 2 11.09 -28.45 35.21
CA ALA A 2 10.13 -29.35 34.60
C ALA A 2 10.71 -30.77 34.68
N THR A 3 9.95 -31.73 35.23
CA THR A 3 10.34 -33.12 35.29
C THR A 3 10.48 -33.64 33.87
N VAL A 4 11.68 -34.10 33.49
CA VAL A 4 11.91 -34.81 32.21
C VAL A 4 11.07 -36.05 32.25
N GLN A 5 10.08 -36.16 31.34
CA GLN A 5 9.22 -37.34 31.25
C GLN A 5 10.08 -38.51 30.75
N GLU A 6 10.19 -39.60 31.53
CA GLU A 6 10.89 -40.79 31.06
C GLU A 6 10.29 -41.27 29.74
N ASN A 7 11.17 -41.57 28.76
CA ASN A 7 10.79 -42.03 27.41
C ASN A 7 10.04 -41.01 26.50
N TRP A 8 10.33 -39.69 26.65
CA TRP A 8 9.75 -38.65 25.79
C TRP A 8 10.00 -38.92 24.29
N GLN A 9 11.10 -39.56 23.93
CA GLN A 9 11.44 -39.93 22.55
C GLN A 9 10.41 -40.89 21.91
N ILE A 10 9.82 -41.79 22.71
CA ILE A 10 8.77 -42.73 22.25
C ILE A 10 7.47 -41.96 21.98
N ASN A 11 7.15 -40.99 22.81
CA ASN A 11 5.96 -40.16 22.67
C ASN A 11 6.02 -39.18 21.49
N CYS A 12 7.24 -38.88 21.00
CA CYS A 12 7.47 -38.03 19.84
C CYS A 12 7.75 -38.90 18.61
N THR A 13 6.76 -39.05 17.73
CA THR A 13 6.81 -39.97 16.57
C THR A 13 7.64 -39.48 15.39
N SER A 14 7.98 -38.21 15.34
CA SER A 14 8.78 -37.59 14.27
C SER A 14 9.97 -36.79 14.81
N ILE A 15 10.98 -36.58 13.96
CA ILE A 15 12.13 -35.74 14.32
C ILE A 15 11.68 -34.33 14.68
N LYS A 16 10.74 -33.76 13.94
CA LYS A 16 10.14 -32.43 14.19
C LYS A 16 9.45 -32.34 15.56
N GLN A 17 8.79 -33.40 16.00
CA GLN A 17 8.22 -33.43 17.35
C GLN A 17 9.31 -33.49 18.43
N ARG A 18 10.40 -34.20 18.18
CA ARG A 18 11.53 -34.31 19.11
C ARG A 18 12.31 -33.01 19.21
N THR A 19 12.60 -32.35 18.09
CA THR A 19 13.24 -31.03 18.11
C THR A 19 12.36 -29.99 18.80
N LYS A 20 11.05 -29.99 18.53
CA LYS A 20 10.10 -29.11 19.23
C LYS A 20 10.06 -29.38 20.74
N TYR A 21 10.19 -30.64 21.20
CA TYR A 21 10.18 -31.00 22.62
C TYR A 21 11.36 -30.42 23.38
N ILE A 22 12.55 -30.40 22.77
CA ILE A 22 13.77 -29.83 23.40
C ILE A 22 13.90 -28.32 23.22
N PHE A 23 13.00 -27.67 22.46
CA PHE A 23 13.03 -26.22 22.22
C PHE A 23 12.90 -25.46 23.53
N ASN A 24 13.79 -24.47 23.73
CA ASN A 24 13.85 -23.61 24.93
C ASN A 24 13.89 -24.41 26.24
N THR A 25 14.55 -25.55 26.26
CA THR A 25 14.80 -26.38 27.45
C THR A 25 16.30 -26.61 27.63
N ALA A 26 16.72 -26.86 28.85
CA ALA A 26 18.13 -27.23 29.12
C ALA A 26 18.48 -28.66 28.71
N LEU A 27 17.50 -29.45 28.26
CA LEU A 27 17.71 -30.84 27.90
C LEU A 27 18.59 -30.94 26.64
N LEU A 28 19.77 -31.55 26.76
CA LEU A 28 20.79 -31.73 25.71
C LEU A 28 21.33 -30.37 25.13
N SER A 29 21.05 -29.25 25.76
CA SER A 29 21.58 -27.95 25.28
C SER A 29 23.10 -27.88 25.46
N ASP A 30 23.78 -27.39 24.42
CA ASP A 30 25.23 -27.23 24.35
C ASP A 30 25.65 -25.77 24.08
N VAL A 31 24.67 -24.86 24.04
CA VAL A 31 24.88 -23.39 23.93
C VAL A 31 23.74 -22.63 24.60
N LYS A 32 24.04 -21.43 25.10
CA LYS A 32 23.09 -20.50 25.69
C LYS A 32 23.20 -19.13 25.03
N PHE A 33 22.08 -18.50 24.76
CA PHE A 33 22.03 -17.11 24.30
C PHE A 33 21.54 -16.20 25.41
N ILE A 34 22.29 -15.14 25.68
CA ILE A 34 21.95 -14.10 26.65
C ILE A 34 21.45 -12.91 25.87
N VAL A 35 20.21 -12.51 26.10
CA VAL A 35 19.52 -11.48 25.31
C VAL A 35 18.85 -10.47 26.24
N PRO A 36 18.96 -9.16 25.96
CA PRO A 36 18.27 -8.15 26.75
C PRO A 36 16.75 -8.30 26.63
N VAL A 37 16.04 -8.02 27.70
CA VAL A 37 14.57 -7.90 27.69
C VAL A 37 14.23 -6.51 27.19
N SER A 38 13.42 -6.41 26.13
CA SER A 38 12.90 -5.12 25.66
C SER A 38 12.21 -4.40 26.80
N ASN A 39 12.69 -3.24 27.23
CA ASN A 39 12.04 -2.22 28.06
C ASN A 39 13.01 -1.43 28.96
N GLY A 40 14.27 -1.27 28.57
CA GLY A 40 15.21 -0.36 29.28
C GLY A 40 15.60 -0.79 30.67
N LYS A 41 15.27 -2.01 31.12
CA LYS A 41 15.76 -2.62 32.37
C LYS A 41 16.98 -3.46 32.08
N SER A 42 17.97 -3.40 32.96
CA SER A 42 19.22 -4.19 32.91
C SER A 42 19.03 -5.71 33.06
N GLU A 43 17.85 -6.22 32.74
CA GLU A 43 17.55 -7.64 32.86
C GLU A 43 17.80 -8.34 31.49
N SER A 44 18.60 -9.39 31.55
CA SER A 44 18.81 -10.30 30.41
C SER A 44 18.14 -11.66 30.70
N LYS A 45 17.62 -12.27 29.64
CA LYS A 45 17.07 -13.62 29.70
C LYS A 45 17.98 -14.59 28.92
N VAL A 46 17.95 -15.85 29.33
CA VAL A 46 18.76 -16.90 28.74
C VAL A 46 17.87 -17.82 27.93
N ILE A 47 18.27 -18.12 26.68
CA ILE A 47 17.64 -19.12 25.82
C ILE A 47 18.63 -20.28 25.64
N PRO A 48 18.38 -21.46 26.23
CA PRO A 48 19.16 -22.64 25.94
C PRO A 48 18.86 -23.14 24.52
N ALA A 49 19.91 -23.60 23.82
CA ALA A 49 19.80 -24.04 22.43
C ALA A 49 20.77 -25.18 22.10
N HIS A 50 20.71 -25.70 20.87
CA HIS A 50 21.48 -26.82 20.40
C HIS A 50 22.23 -26.44 19.12
N LYS A 51 23.57 -26.40 19.17
CA LYS A 51 24.43 -26.00 18.05
C LYS A 51 24.08 -26.74 16.76
N LEU A 52 23.86 -28.05 16.84
CA LEU A 52 23.50 -28.86 15.67
C LEU A 52 22.18 -28.40 15.04
N VAL A 53 21.12 -28.20 15.84
CA VAL A 53 19.79 -27.80 15.32
C VAL A 53 19.84 -26.43 14.65
N LEU A 54 20.56 -25.49 15.25
CA LEU A 54 20.76 -24.16 14.68
C LEU A 54 21.58 -24.23 13.39
N ALA A 55 22.67 -24.98 13.37
CA ALA A 55 23.58 -25.09 12.25
C ALA A 55 22.99 -25.76 11.00
N ILE A 56 22.15 -26.77 11.17
CA ILE A 56 21.47 -27.42 10.02
C ILE A 56 20.37 -26.53 9.40
N SER A 57 19.94 -25.49 10.11
CA SER A 57 18.86 -24.59 9.66
C SER A 57 19.36 -23.24 9.17
N SER A 58 20.62 -22.89 9.45
CA SER A 58 21.21 -21.60 9.12
C SER A 58 22.71 -21.72 8.83
N SER A 59 23.12 -21.26 7.66
CA SER A 59 24.55 -21.21 7.30
C SER A 59 25.36 -20.27 8.19
N VAL A 60 24.73 -19.22 8.74
CA VAL A 60 25.36 -18.31 9.71
C VAL A 60 25.64 -19.06 11.02
N PHE A 61 24.68 -19.78 11.56
CA PHE A 61 24.92 -20.61 12.75
C PHE A 61 25.89 -21.77 12.47
N PHE A 62 25.85 -22.32 11.26
CA PHE A 62 26.87 -23.31 10.86
C PHE A 62 28.26 -22.73 10.91
N ALA A 63 28.49 -21.54 10.30
CA ALA A 63 29.78 -20.88 10.35
C ALA A 63 30.19 -20.50 11.78
N MET A 64 29.24 -20.06 12.60
CA MET A 64 29.48 -19.69 14.00
C MET A 64 29.96 -20.84 14.87
N PHE A 65 29.43 -22.06 14.68
CA PHE A 65 29.72 -23.20 15.55
C PHE A 65 30.67 -24.25 14.97
N TYR A 66 30.72 -24.34 13.64
CA TYR A 66 31.48 -25.40 12.93
C TYR A 66 32.38 -24.84 11.83
N GLY A 67 32.43 -23.52 11.64
CA GLY A 67 33.31 -22.88 10.67
C GLY A 67 34.78 -22.84 11.10
N GLN A 68 35.62 -22.30 10.24
CA GLN A 68 37.08 -22.19 10.52
C GLN A 68 37.42 -21.30 11.72
N MET A 69 36.54 -20.35 12.06
CA MET A 69 36.63 -19.44 13.21
C MET A 69 35.50 -19.68 14.21
N ALA A 70 35.20 -20.95 14.48
CA ALA A 70 34.08 -21.33 15.34
C ALA A 70 34.20 -20.74 16.75
N ASP A 71 33.07 -20.25 17.25
CA ASP A 71 32.95 -19.76 18.64
C ASP A 71 32.86 -20.98 19.58
N THR A 72 33.85 -21.12 20.44
CA THR A 72 33.96 -22.22 21.39
C THR A 72 33.21 -21.96 22.70
N ARG A 73 32.67 -20.77 22.92
CA ARG A 73 31.95 -20.41 24.13
C ARG A 73 30.61 -21.15 24.22
N ASP A 74 30.23 -21.48 25.43
CA ASP A 74 28.92 -22.09 25.74
C ASP A 74 27.86 -21.03 26.00
N SER A 75 28.24 -19.74 26.03
CA SER A 75 27.35 -18.62 26.27
C SER A 75 27.65 -17.48 25.31
N ILE A 76 26.65 -17.06 24.53
CA ILE A 76 26.76 -16.02 23.49
C ILE A 76 25.82 -14.89 23.87
N GLU A 77 26.34 -13.68 23.96
CA GLU A 77 25.56 -12.47 24.17
C GLU A 77 25.15 -11.86 22.83
N LEU A 78 23.84 -11.59 22.68
CA LEU A 78 23.26 -10.90 21.52
C LEU A 78 22.60 -9.62 22.00
N LEU A 79 23.25 -8.47 21.73
CA LEU A 79 22.77 -7.15 22.17
C LEU A 79 21.91 -6.43 21.14
N ASP A 80 21.85 -6.94 19.91
CA ASP A 80 21.19 -6.33 18.77
C ASP A 80 19.82 -6.95 18.44
N CYS A 81 19.26 -7.72 19.35
CA CYS A 81 17.92 -8.28 19.26
C CYS A 81 17.24 -8.35 20.63
N ASP A 82 15.94 -8.46 20.63
CA ASP A 82 15.15 -8.71 21.84
C ASP A 82 14.88 -10.21 22.05
N TYR A 83 14.58 -10.57 23.28
CA TYR A 83 14.34 -11.95 23.71
C TYR A 83 13.19 -12.61 22.92
N GLU A 84 12.05 -11.93 22.77
CA GLU A 84 10.84 -12.51 22.16
C GLU A 84 11.06 -12.79 20.67
N SER A 85 11.73 -11.89 19.97
CA SER A 85 12.01 -12.05 18.56
C SER A 85 13.03 -13.16 18.30
N LEU A 86 14.08 -13.29 19.11
CA LEU A 86 15.04 -14.39 19.00
C LEU A 86 14.37 -15.73 19.34
N LEU A 87 13.50 -15.75 20.35
CA LEU A 87 12.73 -16.94 20.73
C LEU A 87 11.84 -17.43 19.56
N GLU A 88 11.22 -16.51 18.81
CA GLU A 88 10.41 -16.87 17.64
C GLU A 88 11.26 -17.37 16.46
N LEU A 89 12.45 -16.81 16.22
CA LEU A 89 13.42 -17.38 15.27
C LEU A 89 13.75 -18.85 15.63
N PHE A 90 14.10 -19.07 16.89
CA PHE A 90 14.43 -20.43 17.35
C PHE A 90 13.20 -21.34 17.32
N ARG A 91 12.03 -20.86 17.73
CA ARG A 91 10.78 -21.62 17.61
C ARG A 91 10.57 -22.12 16.18
N PHE A 92 10.82 -21.26 15.20
CA PHE A 92 10.72 -21.61 13.79
C PHE A 92 11.76 -22.66 13.39
N ILE A 93 13.02 -22.48 13.76
CA ILE A 93 14.11 -23.43 13.47
C ILE A 93 13.80 -24.83 14.04
N TYR A 94 13.22 -24.90 15.25
CA TYR A 94 12.92 -26.18 15.92
C TYR A 94 11.60 -26.83 15.48
N SER A 95 10.66 -26.08 14.92
CA SER A 95 9.30 -26.60 14.71
C SER A 95 8.64 -26.19 13.40
N ASP A 96 9.26 -25.37 12.54
CA ASP A 96 8.68 -24.68 11.37
C ASP A 96 7.42 -23.84 11.69
N LYS A 97 7.21 -23.51 12.98
CA LYS A 97 6.11 -22.69 13.44
C LYS A 97 6.63 -21.38 14.00
N VAL A 98 5.94 -20.29 13.72
CA VAL A 98 6.23 -18.95 14.23
C VAL A 98 4.93 -18.30 14.67
N GLN A 99 5.00 -17.47 15.71
CA GLN A 99 3.88 -16.64 16.20
C GLN A 99 4.20 -15.19 15.89
N LEU A 100 3.71 -14.71 14.75
CA LEU A 100 3.90 -13.34 14.31
C LEU A 100 2.78 -12.44 14.83
N THR A 101 3.17 -11.26 15.26
CA THR A 101 2.30 -10.17 15.71
C THR A 101 2.78 -8.87 15.07
N GLY A 102 1.96 -7.82 15.07
CA GLY A 102 2.38 -6.50 14.59
C GLY A 102 3.61 -5.95 15.33
N SER A 103 3.78 -6.30 16.62
CA SER A 103 4.89 -5.81 17.44
C SER A 103 6.22 -6.58 17.28
N ASN A 104 6.18 -7.86 16.83
CA ASN A 104 7.40 -8.66 16.73
C ASN A 104 7.84 -8.98 15.29
N VAL A 105 6.93 -8.91 14.31
CA VAL A 105 7.20 -9.36 12.93
C VAL A 105 8.42 -8.71 12.30
N MET A 106 8.66 -7.43 12.57
CA MET A 106 9.78 -6.67 12.00
C MET A 106 11.12 -7.15 12.55
N ASN A 107 11.21 -7.36 13.86
CA ASN A 107 12.41 -7.88 14.50
C ASN A 107 12.66 -9.33 14.12
N VAL A 108 11.61 -10.16 14.01
CA VAL A 108 11.72 -11.54 13.53
C VAL A 108 12.20 -11.58 12.07
N LEU A 109 11.70 -10.68 11.21
CA LEU A 109 12.17 -10.54 9.82
C LEU A 109 13.66 -10.15 9.76
N TYR A 110 14.07 -9.18 10.59
CA TYR A 110 15.47 -8.80 10.71
C TYR A 110 16.35 -10.02 11.05
N LEU A 111 15.96 -10.77 12.08
CA LEU A 111 16.71 -11.96 12.50
C LEU A 111 16.69 -13.07 11.44
N ALA A 112 15.57 -13.27 10.75
CA ALA A 112 15.46 -14.24 9.66
C ALA A 112 16.43 -13.92 8.51
N LYS A 113 16.57 -12.66 8.15
CA LYS A 113 17.55 -12.18 7.15
C LYS A 113 18.97 -12.27 7.68
N LYS A 114 19.25 -11.81 8.90
CA LYS A 114 20.57 -11.85 9.54
C LYS A 114 21.13 -13.28 9.64
N TYR A 115 20.31 -14.22 10.05
CA TYR A 115 20.69 -15.63 10.22
C TYR A 115 20.42 -16.49 8.97
N LEU A 116 20.09 -15.88 7.83
CA LEU A 116 19.82 -16.54 6.55
C LEU A 116 18.84 -17.71 6.67
N VAL A 117 17.63 -17.42 7.20
CA VAL A 117 16.50 -18.36 7.28
C VAL A 117 15.39 -17.88 6.32
N PRO A 118 15.53 -18.12 4.99
CA PRO A 118 14.68 -17.50 3.98
C PRO A 118 13.20 -17.90 4.11
N SER A 119 12.90 -19.13 4.52
CA SER A 119 11.52 -19.57 4.73
C SER A 119 10.79 -18.86 5.87
N LEU A 120 11.51 -18.38 6.90
CA LEU A 120 10.95 -17.53 7.93
C LEU A 120 10.77 -16.09 7.42
N ALA A 121 11.75 -15.58 6.67
CA ALA A 121 11.65 -14.24 6.08
C ALA A 121 10.42 -14.13 5.16
N GLU A 122 10.14 -15.16 4.34
CA GLU A 122 8.94 -15.18 3.49
C GLU A 122 7.64 -15.20 4.31
N LYS A 123 7.57 -15.99 5.41
CA LYS A 123 6.40 -15.96 6.30
C LYS A 123 6.18 -14.60 6.95
N CYS A 124 7.26 -13.90 7.33
CA CYS A 124 7.15 -12.53 7.85
C CYS A 124 6.64 -11.57 6.77
N ALA A 125 7.19 -11.66 5.55
CA ALA A 125 6.74 -10.84 4.42
C ALA A 125 5.26 -11.09 4.08
N GLU A 126 4.82 -12.35 4.08
CA GLU A 126 3.41 -12.70 3.87
C GLU A 126 2.50 -12.12 4.98
N PHE A 127 2.93 -12.19 6.24
CA PHE A 127 2.20 -11.60 7.36
C PHE A 127 2.07 -10.08 7.19
N LEU A 128 3.17 -9.39 6.83
CA LEU A 128 3.15 -7.94 6.59
C LEU A 128 2.23 -7.57 5.44
N ARG A 129 2.29 -8.30 4.30
CA ARG A 129 1.40 -8.06 3.16
C ARG A 129 -0.09 -8.18 3.52
N LYS A 130 -0.44 -9.12 4.41
CA LYS A 130 -1.83 -9.34 4.85
C LYS A 130 -2.33 -8.30 5.85
N ASN A 131 -1.44 -7.69 6.61
CA ASN A 131 -1.77 -6.74 7.67
C ASN A 131 -1.33 -5.30 7.35
N LEU A 132 -0.95 -5.04 6.10
CA LEU A 132 -0.57 -3.71 5.62
C LEU A 132 -1.82 -2.85 5.44
N ASP A 133 -1.87 -1.73 6.14
CA ASP A 133 -2.93 -0.71 6.04
C ASP A 133 -2.37 0.71 6.22
N ALA A 134 -3.22 1.72 6.08
CA ALA A 134 -2.83 3.12 6.19
C ALA A 134 -2.26 3.50 7.57
N SER A 135 -2.63 2.78 8.64
CA SER A 135 -2.22 3.10 10.01
C SER A 135 -0.80 2.62 10.35
N ASN A 136 -0.23 1.69 9.57
CA ASN A 136 1.08 1.07 9.83
C ASN A 136 2.05 1.15 8.63
N VAL A 137 1.62 1.77 7.55
CA VAL A 137 2.33 1.76 6.26
C VAL A 137 3.73 2.37 6.34
N PHE A 138 3.96 3.42 7.12
CA PHE A 138 5.26 4.11 7.17
C PHE A 138 6.29 3.32 7.95
N THR A 139 5.90 2.66 9.03
CA THR A 139 6.75 1.70 9.75
C THR A 139 7.18 0.56 8.84
N ILE A 140 6.25 -0.05 8.11
CA ILE A 140 6.52 -1.15 7.18
C ILE A 140 7.39 -0.65 6.01
N LEU A 141 7.10 0.52 5.46
CA LEU A 141 7.86 1.14 4.37
C LEU A 141 9.31 1.40 4.75
N ALA A 142 9.55 1.99 5.92
CA ALA A 142 10.91 2.22 6.44
C ALA A 142 11.73 0.91 6.52
N HIS A 143 11.08 -0.16 6.95
CA HIS A 143 11.71 -1.47 7.00
C HIS A 143 11.91 -2.11 5.62
N ALA A 144 10.94 -1.98 4.71
CA ALA A 144 11.08 -2.45 3.33
C ALA A 144 12.28 -1.79 2.65
N GLN A 145 12.46 -0.48 2.83
CA GLN A 145 13.61 0.28 2.33
C GLN A 145 14.93 -0.19 2.97
N LYS A 146 14.95 -0.32 4.30
CA LYS A 146 16.16 -0.78 5.03
C LYS A 146 16.63 -2.16 4.59
N PHE A 147 15.71 -3.05 4.21
CA PHE A 147 16.02 -4.42 3.78
C PHE A 147 15.98 -4.62 2.26
N GLU A 148 15.84 -3.53 1.50
CA GLU A 148 15.80 -3.54 0.02
C GLU A 148 14.72 -4.48 -0.54
N ASP A 149 13.59 -4.62 0.18
CA ASP A 149 12.45 -5.43 -0.26
C ASP A 149 11.55 -4.58 -1.18
N LYS A 150 11.87 -4.59 -2.47
CA LYS A 150 11.21 -3.77 -3.47
C LYS A 150 9.72 -4.10 -3.67
N ASP A 151 9.33 -5.37 -3.53
CA ASP A 151 7.93 -5.77 -3.65
C ASP A 151 7.08 -5.20 -2.51
N LEU A 152 7.55 -5.33 -1.28
CA LEU A 152 6.89 -4.75 -0.11
C LEU A 152 6.92 -3.22 -0.14
N GLU A 153 8.02 -2.61 -0.57
CA GLU A 153 8.13 -1.15 -0.74
C GLU A 153 7.08 -0.63 -1.72
N ASN A 154 6.93 -1.26 -2.89
CA ASN A 154 5.93 -0.86 -3.89
C ASN A 154 4.50 -0.97 -3.35
N ARG A 155 4.18 -2.06 -2.64
CA ARG A 155 2.87 -2.22 -2.00
C ARG A 155 2.59 -1.18 -0.92
N CYS A 156 3.58 -0.82 -0.12
CA CYS A 156 3.43 0.28 0.84
C CYS A 156 3.11 1.59 0.13
N TRP A 157 3.80 1.89 -0.96
CA TRP A 157 3.53 3.09 -1.74
C TRP A 157 2.14 3.08 -2.38
N GLU A 158 1.65 1.94 -2.86
CA GLU A 158 0.27 1.80 -3.35
C GLU A 158 -0.74 2.14 -2.26
N VAL A 159 -0.54 1.67 -1.01
CA VAL A 159 -1.41 2.01 0.12
C VAL A 159 -1.35 3.51 0.45
N VAL A 160 -0.14 4.11 0.48
CA VAL A 160 0.00 5.56 0.71
C VAL A 160 -0.69 6.37 -0.38
N GLU A 161 -0.55 5.98 -1.65
CA GLU A 161 -1.16 6.69 -2.79
C GLU A 161 -2.69 6.58 -2.78
N MET A 162 -3.22 5.41 -2.42
CA MET A 162 -4.68 5.17 -2.38
C MET A 162 -5.36 5.78 -1.14
N HIS A 163 -4.73 5.66 0.02
CA HIS A 163 -5.28 6.05 1.32
C HIS A 163 -4.46 7.19 1.95
N THR A 164 -4.04 8.18 1.14
CA THR A 164 -3.08 9.19 1.57
C THR A 164 -3.53 9.94 2.81
N GLU A 165 -4.78 10.42 2.84
CA GLU A 165 -5.28 11.22 3.97
C GLU A 165 -5.27 10.42 5.27
N GLU A 166 -5.73 9.16 5.24
CA GLU A 166 -5.70 8.26 6.38
C GLU A 166 -4.27 7.98 6.83
N ALA A 167 -3.38 7.67 5.87
CA ALA A 167 -1.98 7.39 6.16
C ALA A 167 -1.27 8.58 6.81
N VAL A 168 -1.34 9.79 6.22
CA VAL A 168 -0.63 10.97 6.75
C VAL A 168 -1.23 11.49 8.07
N THR A 169 -2.49 11.17 8.37
CA THR A 169 -3.11 11.50 9.65
C THR A 169 -2.87 10.46 10.74
N SER A 170 -2.29 9.31 10.42
CA SER A 170 -1.95 8.26 11.37
C SER A 170 -0.86 8.68 12.37
N ASP A 171 -0.76 7.98 13.50
CA ASP A 171 0.33 8.18 14.45
C ASP A 171 1.66 7.66 13.92
N ASP A 172 1.62 6.73 12.97
CA ASP A 172 2.76 6.17 12.28
C ASP A 172 3.51 7.24 11.46
N PHE A 173 2.77 8.12 10.77
CA PHE A 173 3.36 9.26 10.05
C PHE A 173 4.07 10.25 10.98
N VAL A 174 3.51 10.50 12.15
CA VAL A 174 4.05 11.48 13.12
C VAL A 174 5.43 11.09 13.65
N VAL A 175 5.73 9.80 13.68
CA VAL A 175 7.04 9.27 14.15
C VAL A 175 7.98 8.92 13.00
N ALA A 176 7.57 9.11 11.76
CA ALA A 176 8.35 8.79 10.57
C ALA A 176 9.66 9.61 10.50
N GLU A 177 10.68 9.03 9.90
CA GLU A 177 11.94 9.73 9.63
C GLU A 177 11.75 10.84 8.59
N ARG A 178 12.54 11.92 8.69
CA ARG A 178 12.47 13.07 7.78
C ARG A 178 12.55 12.67 6.30
N SER A 179 13.46 11.76 5.95
CA SER A 179 13.64 11.26 4.58
C SER A 179 12.36 10.64 4.01
N LEU A 180 11.59 9.98 4.87
CA LEU A 180 10.33 9.37 4.48
C LEU A 180 9.23 10.42 4.28
N VAL A 181 9.11 11.40 5.18
CA VAL A 181 8.19 12.53 5.03
C VAL A 181 8.49 13.30 3.74
N GLU A 182 9.75 13.56 3.46
CA GLU A 182 10.20 14.21 2.21
C GLU A 182 9.81 13.38 0.98
N SER A 183 10.00 12.05 1.05
CA SER A 183 9.58 11.14 -0.03
C SER A 183 8.07 11.17 -0.26
N VAL A 184 7.26 11.29 0.79
CA VAL A 184 5.80 11.41 0.69
C VAL A 184 5.42 12.71 0.00
N VAL A 185 5.90 13.86 0.46
CA VAL A 185 5.48 15.17 -0.10
C VAL A 185 5.94 15.36 -1.54
N LYS A 186 7.02 14.72 -1.97
CA LYS A 186 7.50 14.72 -3.36
C LYS A 186 6.68 13.86 -4.32
N ARG A 187 5.83 12.97 -3.82
CA ARG A 187 5.06 12.10 -4.72
C ARG A 187 3.98 12.87 -5.47
N GLU A 188 3.91 12.63 -6.76
CA GLU A 188 2.87 13.20 -7.63
C GLU A 188 1.50 12.54 -7.42
N LYS A 189 1.49 11.22 -7.12
CA LYS A 189 0.27 10.44 -6.95
C LYS A 189 -0.13 10.37 -5.47
N LEU A 190 -0.85 11.37 -5.00
CA LEU A 190 -1.41 11.39 -3.65
C LEU A 190 -2.89 11.78 -3.68
N ASN A 191 -3.73 10.98 -3.06
CA ASN A 191 -5.16 11.24 -2.92
C ASN A 191 -5.45 12.02 -1.63
N VAL A 192 -5.06 13.30 -1.60
CA VAL A 192 -5.19 14.16 -0.42
C VAL A 192 -5.29 15.63 -0.82
N LYS A 193 -6.03 16.43 -0.04
CA LYS A 193 -5.99 17.89 -0.14
C LYS A 193 -4.66 18.43 0.40
N GLU A 194 -4.11 19.44 -0.25
CA GLU A 194 -2.83 20.05 0.19
C GLU A 194 -2.90 20.58 1.62
N ILE A 195 -4.04 21.08 2.06
CA ILE A 195 -4.23 21.53 3.44
C ILE A 195 -4.14 20.37 4.44
N ALA A 196 -4.66 19.17 4.11
CA ALA A 196 -4.56 18.01 4.97
C ALA A 196 -3.11 17.50 5.03
N LEU A 197 -2.39 17.51 3.90
CA LEU A 197 -0.98 17.17 3.85
C LEU A 197 -0.13 18.15 4.67
N PHE A 198 -0.38 19.46 4.56
CA PHE A 198 0.31 20.46 5.36
C PHE A 198 0.05 20.29 6.86
N LYS A 199 -1.21 20.04 7.26
CA LYS A 199 -1.57 19.74 8.65
C LYS A 199 -0.81 18.54 9.20
N ALA A 200 -0.68 17.49 8.41
CA ALA A 200 0.07 16.29 8.79
C ALA A 200 1.57 16.60 8.99
N VAL A 201 2.18 17.34 8.06
CA VAL A 201 3.59 17.78 8.17
C VAL A 201 3.81 18.70 9.38
N ASN A 202 2.87 19.61 9.67
CA ASN A 202 2.93 20.46 10.86
C ASN A 202 2.87 19.61 12.16
N ARG A 203 1.96 18.64 12.24
CA ARG A 203 1.85 17.72 13.40
C ARG A 203 3.13 16.90 13.58
N TRP A 204 3.72 16.42 12.48
CA TRP A 204 5.01 15.73 12.50
C TRP A 204 6.14 16.63 13.03
N ALA A 205 6.19 17.90 12.60
CA ALA A 205 7.18 18.86 13.09
C ALA A 205 7.01 19.15 14.58
N GLU A 206 5.77 19.34 15.04
CA GLU A 206 5.46 19.56 16.46
C GLU A 206 5.95 18.39 17.33
N LYS A 207 5.74 17.15 16.87
CA LYS A 207 6.21 15.97 17.62
C LYS A 207 7.72 15.87 17.68
N ASN A 208 8.41 16.28 16.62
CA ASN A 208 9.88 16.31 16.61
C ASN A 208 10.44 17.41 17.51
N ILE A 209 9.80 18.58 17.57
CA ILE A 209 10.13 19.65 18.51
C ILE A 209 9.94 19.18 19.95
N GLU A 210 8.82 18.54 20.27
CA GLU A 210 8.56 17.95 21.59
C GLU A 210 9.65 16.97 22.01
N LYS A 211 10.06 16.07 21.10
CA LYS A 211 11.15 15.11 21.36
C LYS A 211 12.50 15.79 21.67
N GLN A 212 12.74 16.97 21.08
CA GLN A 212 13.98 17.74 21.29
C GLN A 212 13.90 18.69 22.51
N GLY A 213 12.74 18.81 23.15
CA GLY A 213 12.53 19.71 24.28
C GLY A 213 12.65 21.20 23.95
N ILE A 214 12.39 21.58 22.69
CA ILE A 214 12.47 22.96 22.19
C ILE A 214 11.09 23.62 22.28
N ALA A 215 11.05 24.96 22.46
CA ALA A 215 9.78 25.68 22.41
C ALA A 215 9.17 25.62 21.01
N SER A 216 7.88 25.29 20.92
CA SER A 216 7.18 25.15 19.65
C SER A 216 6.72 26.52 19.13
N ASP A 217 7.47 27.09 18.21
CA ASP A 217 7.07 28.29 17.46
C ASP A 217 7.19 28.06 15.93
N GLY A 218 6.76 29.01 15.13
CA GLY A 218 6.78 28.91 13.68
C GLY A 218 8.19 28.72 13.08
N ASN A 219 9.21 29.36 13.67
CA ASN A 219 10.59 29.26 13.23
C ASN A 219 11.18 27.88 13.54
N ALA A 220 10.90 27.34 14.74
CA ALA A 220 11.31 26.00 15.11
C ALA A 220 10.65 24.94 14.21
N LYS A 221 9.34 25.07 13.93
CA LYS A 221 8.64 24.20 12.96
C LYS A 221 9.26 24.28 11.58
N ARG A 222 9.53 25.49 11.07
CA ARG A 222 10.20 25.69 9.78
C ARG A 222 11.58 25.03 9.73
N ALA A 223 12.36 25.15 10.78
CA ALA A 223 13.69 24.53 10.87
C ALA A 223 13.60 22.99 10.81
N ILE A 224 12.62 22.40 11.48
CA ILE A 224 12.38 20.94 11.45
C ILE A 224 11.87 20.51 10.05
N ILE A 225 10.91 21.19 9.47
CA ILE A 225 10.33 20.88 8.15
C ILE A 225 11.38 21.09 7.05
N GLY A 226 12.04 22.25 7.07
CA GLY A 226 13.04 22.66 6.08
C GLY A 226 12.45 23.03 4.72
N GLU A 227 13.27 23.72 3.92
CA GLU A 227 12.86 24.30 2.65
C GLU A 227 12.46 23.23 1.61
N GLU A 228 13.10 22.05 1.65
CA GLU A 228 12.84 20.97 0.68
C GLU A 228 11.40 20.44 0.80
N ILE A 229 10.92 20.22 2.02
CA ILE A 229 9.55 19.77 2.26
C ILE A 229 8.55 20.90 1.98
N LEU A 230 8.85 22.13 2.42
CA LEU A 230 7.95 23.29 2.24
C LEU A 230 7.69 23.60 0.77
N LYS A 231 8.70 23.49 -0.10
CA LYS A 231 8.54 23.71 -1.54
C LYS A 231 7.65 22.70 -2.25
N GLU A 232 7.55 21.49 -1.71
CA GLU A 232 6.72 20.43 -2.27
C GLU A 232 5.24 20.54 -1.85
N ILE A 233 4.93 21.34 -0.82
CA ILE A 233 3.54 21.64 -0.45
C ILE A 233 2.97 22.65 -1.43
N ARG A 234 1.86 22.32 -2.05
CA ARG A 234 1.23 23.11 -3.12
C ARG A 234 0.25 24.14 -2.56
N PHE A 235 0.76 25.08 -1.78
CA PHE A 235 -0.06 26.14 -1.16
C PHE A 235 -1.03 26.84 -2.12
N PRO A 236 -0.67 27.10 -3.41
CA PRO A 236 -1.59 27.74 -4.35
C PRO A 236 -2.85 26.95 -4.69
N LEU A 237 -2.89 25.66 -4.36
CA LEU A 237 -4.06 24.79 -4.55
C LEU A 237 -5.03 24.78 -3.36
N MET A 238 -4.65 25.38 -2.24
CA MET A 238 -5.53 25.59 -1.10
C MET A 238 -6.52 26.71 -1.37
N SER A 239 -7.69 26.68 -0.75
CA SER A 239 -8.57 27.84 -0.77
C SER A 239 -7.98 29.00 0.05
N GLN A 240 -8.41 30.22 -0.24
CA GLN A 240 -8.00 31.39 0.55
C GLN A 240 -8.37 31.23 2.03
N GLU A 241 -9.53 30.62 2.31
CA GLU A 241 -10.00 30.36 3.67
C GLU A 241 -9.11 29.34 4.38
N GLU A 242 -8.76 28.21 3.74
CA GLU A 242 -7.85 27.18 4.28
C GLU A 242 -6.46 27.77 4.56
N PHE A 243 -5.95 28.59 3.66
CA PHE A 243 -4.66 29.24 3.83
C PHE A 243 -4.67 30.24 5.00
N ALA A 244 -5.68 31.10 5.07
CA ALA A 244 -5.80 32.10 6.13
C ALA A 244 -6.03 31.48 7.51
N SER A 245 -6.91 30.48 7.61
CA SER A 245 -7.32 29.90 8.89
C SER A 245 -6.32 28.89 9.49
N PHE A 246 -5.37 28.39 8.71
CA PHE A 246 -4.43 27.41 9.25
C PHE A 246 -2.97 27.68 8.88
N VAL A 247 -2.66 27.99 7.61
CA VAL A 247 -1.27 28.17 7.19
C VAL A 247 -0.67 29.43 7.81
N MET A 248 -1.41 30.54 7.75
CA MET A 248 -0.96 31.81 8.35
C MET A 248 -0.80 31.69 9.87
N ASP A 249 -1.77 31.06 10.55
CA ASP A 249 -1.74 30.87 12.03
C ASP A 249 -0.61 29.96 12.48
N SER A 250 -0.10 29.08 11.60
CA SER A 250 1.05 28.21 11.92
C SER A 250 2.37 28.99 12.07
N ASN A 251 2.45 30.21 11.51
CA ASN A 251 3.64 31.07 11.47
C ASN A 251 4.90 30.40 10.86
N ILE A 252 4.71 29.39 10.03
CA ILE A 252 5.82 28.65 9.37
C ILE A 252 6.34 29.44 8.16
N LEU A 253 5.43 30.03 7.38
CA LEU A 253 5.79 30.87 6.22
C LEU A 253 6.25 32.24 6.69
N ASN A 254 7.28 32.76 6.00
CA ASN A 254 7.73 34.13 6.25
C ASN A 254 6.79 35.17 5.59
N MET A 255 6.95 36.42 5.96
CA MET A 255 6.08 37.50 5.50
C MET A 255 6.07 37.68 3.96
N HIS A 256 7.20 37.42 3.28
CA HIS A 256 7.25 37.50 1.82
C HIS A 256 6.44 36.37 1.15
N GLU A 257 6.52 35.17 1.70
CA GLU A 257 5.77 34.01 1.20
C GLU A 257 4.26 34.22 1.38
N VAL A 258 3.87 34.76 2.53
CA VAL A 258 2.47 35.12 2.80
C VAL A 258 2.00 36.22 1.85
N ASP A 259 2.80 37.27 1.60
CA ASP A 259 2.49 38.34 0.65
C ASP A 259 2.30 37.80 -0.78
N TYR A 260 3.16 36.91 -1.24
CA TYR A 260 2.99 36.23 -2.53
C TYR A 260 1.66 35.46 -2.63
N MET A 261 1.29 34.73 -1.58
CA MET A 261 0.05 33.98 -1.57
C MET A 261 -1.19 34.88 -1.54
N ILE A 262 -1.18 35.96 -0.75
CA ILE A 262 -2.27 36.95 -0.73
C ILE A 262 -2.45 37.56 -2.12
N LYS A 263 -1.37 37.98 -2.78
CA LYS A 263 -1.39 38.51 -4.15
C LYS A 263 -1.90 37.49 -5.17
N HIS A 264 -1.55 36.24 -4.99
CA HIS A 264 -2.06 35.12 -5.82
C HIS A 264 -3.59 34.99 -5.71
N TYR A 265 -4.13 34.91 -4.50
CA TYR A 265 -5.59 34.84 -4.29
C TYR A 265 -6.33 36.07 -4.78
N SER A 266 -5.71 37.24 -4.65
CA SER A 266 -6.26 38.49 -5.15
C SER A 266 -6.09 38.69 -6.66
N LYS A 267 -5.44 37.72 -7.37
CA LYS A 267 -5.18 37.78 -8.83
C LYS A 267 -4.38 39.01 -9.29
N VAL A 268 -3.54 39.58 -8.42
CA VAL A 268 -2.67 40.71 -8.72
C VAL A 268 -1.19 40.38 -8.73
N LEU A 269 -0.84 39.08 -8.64
CA LEU A 269 0.54 38.62 -8.67
C LEU A 269 1.13 38.82 -10.07
N THR A 270 2.29 39.48 -10.15
CA THR A 270 3.02 39.76 -11.40
C THR A 270 4.29 38.94 -11.57
N SER A 271 4.72 38.23 -10.52
CA SER A 271 5.91 37.38 -10.52
C SER A 271 5.54 35.89 -10.40
N PRO A 272 6.41 34.97 -10.83
CA PRO A 272 6.18 33.52 -10.64
C PRO A 272 6.03 33.16 -9.14
N LEU A 273 5.12 32.25 -8.84
CA LEU A 273 4.98 31.69 -7.48
C LEU A 273 6.21 30.85 -7.11
N PRO A 274 6.68 30.93 -5.85
CA PRO A 274 7.77 30.07 -5.37
C PRO A 274 7.34 28.62 -5.10
N TYR A 275 6.04 28.31 -5.26
CA TYR A 275 5.45 27.01 -4.96
C TYR A 275 4.86 26.36 -6.20
N LEU A 276 4.84 25.02 -6.20
CA LEU A 276 4.16 24.24 -7.23
C LEU A 276 2.66 24.55 -7.23
N HIS A 277 2.07 24.65 -8.43
CA HIS A 277 0.66 24.96 -8.63
C HIS A 277 -0.08 23.95 -9.53
N SER A 278 0.61 22.88 -9.97
CA SER A 278 -0.01 21.75 -10.67
C SER A 278 -0.69 20.83 -9.66
N PRO A 279 -1.94 20.38 -9.86
CA PRO A 279 -2.58 19.40 -8.97
C PRO A 279 -1.81 18.07 -8.96
N ARG A 280 -1.85 17.38 -7.81
CA ARG A 280 -1.34 16.01 -7.74
C ARG A 280 -2.23 15.09 -8.55
N THR A 281 -1.63 14.06 -9.11
CA THR A 281 -2.38 13.01 -9.78
C THR A 281 -3.08 12.15 -8.73
N VAL A 282 -4.39 12.01 -8.82
CA VAL A 282 -5.13 11.15 -7.89
C VAL A 282 -4.92 9.70 -8.27
N ALA A 283 -4.59 8.85 -7.30
CA ALA A 283 -4.53 7.41 -7.53
C ALA A 283 -5.91 6.87 -7.88
N LEU A 284 -6.05 6.34 -9.10
CA LEU A 284 -7.30 5.75 -9.55
C LEU A 284 -7.47 4.35 -8.95
N ARG A 285 -8.60 4.11 -8.33
CA ARG A 285 -9.03 2.80 -7.85
C ARG A 285 -9.71 2.05 -8.98
N ARG A 286 -9.54 0.72 -8.97
CA ARG A 286 -10.11 -0.15 -9.99
C ARG A 286 -11.07 -1.14 -9.36
N VAL A 287 -12.31 -1.14 -9.79
CA VAL A 287 -13.26 -2.19 -9.45
C VAL A 287 -13.45 -3.09 -10.68
N CYS A 288 -13.04 -4.36 -10.55
CA CYS A 288 -13.19 -5.37 -11.59
C CYS A 288 -14.50 -6.12 -11.37
N ARG A 289 -15.18 -6.48 -12.47
CA ARG A 289 -16.48 -7.17 -12.39
C ARG A 289 -16.49 -8.58 -12.96
N PHE A 290 -15.41 -9.06 -13.56
CA PHE A 290 -15.33 -10.38 -14.16
C PHE A 290 -14.41 -11.33 -13.40
N ASN A 291 -14.85 -12.59 -13.27
CA ASN A 291 -14.04 -13.66 -12.67
C ASN A 291 -13.35 -14.55 -13.71
N LYS A 292 -13.64 -14.36 -14.99
CA LYS A 292 -13.03 -15.09 -16.09
C LYS A 292 -12.77 -14.16 -17.28
N TYR A 293 -11.59 -14.28 -17.87
CA TYR A 293 -11.14 -13.50 -19.02
C TYR A 293 -10.90 -14.43 -20.20
N CYS A 294 -11.51 -14.11 -21.34
CA CYS A 294 -11.42 -14.90 -22.56
C CYS A 294 -10.57 -14.18 -23.60
N SER A 295 -9.50 -14.86 -24.07
CA SER A 295 -8.59 -14.29 -25.06
C SER A 295 -9.22 -14.22 -26.45
N ALA A 296 -8.79 -13.26 -27.24
CA ALA A 296 -9.09 -13.19 -28.67
C ALA A 296 -8.37 -14.33 -29.41
N GLY A 297 -9.01 -15.49 -29.57
CA GLY A 297 -8.43 -16.71 -30.14
C GLY A 297 -9.50 -17.67 -30.66
N LEU A 298 -9.15 -18.95 -30.75
CA LEU A 298 -9.92 -20.00 -31.46
C LEU A 298 -11.36 -20.27 -30.97
N GLU A 299 -11.73 -19.83 -29.76
CA GLU A 299 -13.05 -20.12 -29.19
C GLU A 299 -13.99 -18.90 -29.06
N GLY A 300 -13.61 -17.75 -29.56
CA GLY A 300 -14.44 -16.55 -29.51
C GLY A 300 -13.62 -15.28 -29.31
N CYS A 301 -14.14 -14.20 -29.82
CA CYS A 301 -13.55 -12.88 -29.72
C CYS A 301 -14.69 -11.87 -29.66
N TRP A 302 -14.41 -10.71 -29.05
CA TRP A 302 -15.35 -9.60 -29.09
C TRP A 302 -15.06 -8.74 -30.30
N SER A 303 -16.09 -8.50 -31.12
CA SER A 303 -15.94 -7.68 -32.32
C SER A 303 -16.24 -6.22 -32.04
N TYR A 304 -15.39 -5.34 -32.55
CA TYR A 304 -15.56 -3.89 -32.48
C TYR A 304 -15.86 -3.32 -33.87
N GLY A 305 -17.13 -3.32 -34.21
CA GLY A 305 -17.63 -2.77 -35.49
C GLY A 305 -18.33 -1.42 -35.37
N GLY A 306 -18.06 -0.65 -34.31
CA GLY A 306 -18.76 0.59 -34.00
C GLY A 306 -20.14 0.39 -33.35
N SER A 307 -20.47 -0.86 -32.97
CA SER A 307 -21.68 -1.15 -32.19
C SER A 307 -21.52 -0.71 -30.75
N LEU A 308 -22.65 -0.44 -30.10
CA LEU A 308 -22.67 0.07 -28.73
C LEU A 308 -22.49 -1.07 -27.72
N ASP A 309 -21.50 -0.96 -26.87
CA ASP A 309 -21.40 -1.71 -25.61
C ASP A 309 -21.94 -0.85 -24.47
N SER A 310 -22.77 -1.39 -23.59
CA SER A 310 -23.32 -0.65 -22.46
C SER A 310 -23.61 -1.53 -21.25
N VAL A 311 -23.48 -0.92 -20.05
CA VAL A 311 -23.82 -1.53 -18.76
C VAL A 311 -24.39 -0.47 -17.84
N ILE A 312 -25.35 -0.85 -16.99
CA ILE A 312 -25.85 0.00 -15.91
C ILE A 312 -25.04 -0.24 -14.66
N LEU A 313 -24.55 0.84 -14.07
CA LEU A 313 -23.82 0.89 -12.82
C LEU A 313 -24.62 1.67 -11.78
N SER A 314 -24.66 1.17 -10.54
CA SER A 314 -25.12 1.92 -9.36
C SER A 314 -24.20 1.67 -8.18
N VAL A 315 -24.13 2.62 -7.27
CA VAL A 315 -23.28 2.59 -6.07
C VAL A 315 -24.11 2.88 -4.82
N ASP A 316 -23.70 2.38 -3.67
CA ASP A 316 -24.37 2.65 -2.39
C ASP A 316 -23.71 3.78 -1.57
N LYS A 317 -22.61 4.32 -2.06
CA LYS A 317 -21.96 5.54 -1.56
C LYS A 317 -21.53 6.40 -2.74
N ASP A 318 -21.44 7.70 -2.54
CA ASP A 318 -21.01 8.63 -3.58
C ASP A 318 -19.56 8.35 -4.00
N VAL A 319 -19.32 8.25 -5.30
CA VAL A 319 -18.00 8.09 -5.89
C VAL A 319 -17.81 9.00 -7.09
N ARG A 320 -16.57 9.29 -7.45
CA ARG A 320 -16.21 9.99 -8.68
C ARG A 320 -15.69 8.98 -9.69
N LEU A 321 -16.46 8.70 -10.73
CA LEU A 321 -16.01 7.87 -11.84
C LEU A 321 -15.04 8.68 -12.70
N CYS A 322 -13.80 8.24 -12.77
CA CYS A 322 -12.73 8.91 -13.52
C CYS A 322 -12.47 8.29 -14.90
N GLY A 323 -13.00 7.11 -15.15
CA GLY A 323 -12.85 6.42 -16.41
C GLY A 323 -13.30 4.97 -16.36
N VAL A 324 -13.13 4.28 -17.48
CA VAL A 324 -13.38 2.86 -17.61
C VAL A 324 -12.26 2.19 -18.38
N GLN A 325 -12.02 0.93 -18.08
CA GLN A 325 -11.12 0.10 -18.86
C GLN A 325 -11.90 -0.69 -19.89
N HIS A 326 -11.33 -0.83 -21.09
CA HIS A 326 -11.82 -1.72 -22.14
C HIS A 326 -10.85 -2.83 -22.41
N PHE A 327 -11.36 -3.97 -22.85
CA PHE A 327 -10.50 -5.03 -23.37
C PHE A 327 -9.93 -4.65 -24.74
N GLY A 328 -8.75 -5.18 -25.03
CA GLY A 328 -8.08 -4.99 -26.29
C GLY A 328 -7.33 -6.25 -26.73
N ARG A 329 -6.36 -6.08 -27.64
CA ARG A 329 -5.44 -7.10 -28.13
C ARG A 329 -4.04 -6.53 -28.20
N LYS A 330 -3.04 -7.34 -27.94
CA LYS A 330 -1.63 -6.93 -27.94
C LYS A 330 -1.25 -6.18 -29.23
N GLY A 331 -0.69 -4.98 -29.06
CA GLY A 331 -0.17 -4.16 -30.14
C GLY A 331 -1.23 -3.57 -31.07
N SER A 332 -2.50 -3.52 -30.65
CA SER A 332 -3.60 -2.93 -31.40
C SER A 332 -3.99 -1.56 -30.88
N GLU A 333 -4.51 -0.72 -31.76
CA GLU A 333 -5.09 0.58 -31.42
C GLU A 333 -6.60 0.55 -31.61
N TYR A 334 -7.32 1.32 -30.77
CA TYR A 334 -8.77 1.39 -30.74
C TYR A 334 -9.26 2.83 -30.72
N THR A 335 -10.22 3.14 -31.57
CA THR A 335 -10.94 4.42 -31.51
C THR A 335 -12.19 4.23 -30.69
N VAL A 336 -12.35 5.03 -29.64
CA VAL A 336 -13.43 4.93 -28.68
C VAL A 336 -14.21 6.24 -28.60
N SER A 337 -15.54 6.14 -28.53
CA SER A 337 -16.44 7.19 -28.10
C SER A 337 -17.23 6.68 -26.91
N MET A 338 -16.93 7.22 -25.71
CA MET A 338 -17.52 6.82 -24.43
C MET A 338 -18.41 7.93 -23.88
N GLU A 339 -19.51 7.54 -23.24
CA GLU A 339 -20.44 8.43 -22.56
C GLU A 339 -20.93 7.81 -21.23
N VAL A 340 -21.02 8.64 -20.20
CA VAL A 340 -21.65 8.33 -18.92
C VAL A 340 -22.94 9.11 -18.81
N LYS A 341 -24.07 8.44 -18.59
CA LYS A 341 -25.40 9.04 -18.50
C LYS A 341 -26.11 8.67 -17.19
N ASP A 342 -26.89 9.59 -16.67
CA ASP A 342 -27.92 9.22 -15.71
C ASP A 342 -29.00 8.39 -16.42
N ALA A 343 -29.22 7.16 -15.94
CA ALA A 343 -30.13 6.21 -16.61
C ALA A 343 -31.61 6.59 -16.49
N THR A 344 -31.95 7.47 -15.56
CA THR A 344 -33.33 7.92 -15.31
C THR A 344 -33.65 9.17 -16.12
N SER A 345 -32.81 10.20 -16.02
CA SER A 345 -33.00 11.48 -16.72
C SER A 345 -32.46 11.49 -18.13
N ASN A 346 -31.68 10.50 -18.52
CA ASN A 346 -30.94 10.41 -19.78
C ASN A 346 -29.93 11.58 -19.98
N LEU A 347 -29.59 12.29 -18.91
CA LEU A 347 -28.62 13.39 -18.93
C LEU A 347 -27.20 12.83 -19.07
N SER A 348 -26.43 13.40 -20.00
CA SER A 348 -25.03 13.10 -20.16
C SER A 348 -24.19 13.80 -19.08
N LEU A 349 -23.46 13.02 -18.29
CA LEU A 349 -22.59 13.52 -17.20
C LEU A 349 -21.14 13.71 -17.69
N ALA A 350 -20.68 12.82 -18.57
CA ALA A 350 -19.34 12.90 -19.11
C ALA A 350 -19.28 12.24 -20.51
N LYS A 351 -18.37 12.75 -21.34
CA LYS A 351 -18.05 12.17 -22.66
C LYS A 351 -16.55 12.18 -22.87
N LYS A 352 -16.05 11.15 -23.53
CA LYS A 352 -14.66 11.07 -23.96
C LYS A 352 -14.54 10.34 -25.27
N SER A 353 -13.75 10.89 -26.19
CA SER A 353 -13.41 10.24 -27.45
C SER A 353 -11.91 10.33 -27.69
N GLY A 354 -11.34 9.31 -28.31
CA GLY A 354 -9.91 9.26 -28.59
C GLY A 354 -9.46 7.94 -29.17
N THR A 355 -8.16 7.86 -29.49
CA THR A 355 -7.49 6.63 -29.93
C THR A 355 -6.57 6.16 -28.81
N TYR A 356 -6.61 4.87 -28.52
CA TYR A 356 -5.94 4.26 -27.36
C TYR A 356 -5.15 3.04 -27.82
N SER A 357 -3.90 2.94 -27.35
CA SER A 357 -3.05 1.76 -27.54
C SER A 357 -3.32 0.76 -26.44
N CYS A 358 -3.30 -0.52 -26.81
CA CYS A 358 -3.58 -1.60 -25.86
C CYS A 358 -2.31 -2.14 -25.23
N GLU A 359 -2.31 -2.20 -23.89
CA GLU A 359 -1.23 -2.72 -23.05
C GLU A 359 -1.70 -3.92 -22.22
N LYS A 360 -0.78 -4.61 -21.54
CA LYS A 360 -1.13 -5.56 -20.50
C LYS A 360 -1.78 -4.83 -19.32
N ASP A 361 -2.76 -5.47 -18.70
CA ASP A 361 -3.35 -4.97 -17.46
C ASP A 361 -2.33 -5.02 -16.29
N LEU A 362 -2.67 -4.42 -15.15
CA LEU A 362 -1.78 -4.35 -13.99
C LEU A 362 -1.38 -5.73 -13.45
N ASP A 363 -2.30 -6.70 -13.52
CA ASP A 363 -2.07 -8.08 -13.06
C ASP A 363 -1.45 -8.99 -14.14
N ASN A 364 -1.19 -8.45 -15.34
CA ASN A 364 -0.67 -9.17 -16.50
C ASN A 364 -1.55 -10.35 -16.99
N ILE A 365 -2.86 -10.31 -16.73
CA ILE A 365 -3.81 -11.37 -17.06
C ILE A 365 -4.35 -11.25 -18.47
N TYR A 366 -4.75 -10.03 -18.89
CA TYR A 366 -5.34 -9.75 -20.20
C TYR A 366 -4.72 -8.50 -20.84
N TYR A 367 -5.17 -8.14 -22.03
CA TYR A 367 -4.81 -6.89 -22.70
C TYR A 367 -5.99 -5.93 -22.66
N GLY A 368 -5.74 -4.69 -22.27
CA GLY A 368 -6.75 -3.64 -22.15
C GLY A 368 -6.17 -2.24 -22.27
N PHE A 369 -7.04 -1.25 -22.17
CA PHE A 369 -6.68 0.17 -22.19
C PHE A 369 -7.68 0.99 -21.38
N ASP A 370 -7.19 2.04 -20.71
CA ASP A 370 -7.99 2.93 -19.90
C ASP A 370 -8.49 4.12 -20.73
N VAL A 371 -9.77 4.42 -20.61
CA VAL A 371 -10.40 5.62 -21.16
C VAL A 371 -10.75 6.53 -19.99
N LEU A 372 -9.89 7.52 -19.74
CA LEU A 372 -10.09 8.49 -18.66
C LEU A 372 -10.94 9.65 -19.17
N ILE A 373 -11.89 10.11 -18.33
CA ILE A 373 -12.72 11.29 -18.60
C ILE A 373 -12.06 12.54 -18.03
N ASP A 374 -12.19 13.68 -18.71
CA ASP A 374 -11.48 14.90 -18.34
C ASP A 374 -11.97 15.50 -17.00
N LEU A 375 -13.27 15.36 -16.74
CA LEU A 375 -13.90 15.73 -15.47
C LEU A 375 -14.64 14.50 -14.92
N ALA A 376 -14.22 14.05 -13.73
CA ALA A 376 -14.82 12.88 -13.08
C ALA A 376 -16.34 13.05 -12.94
N ALA A 377 -17.09 12.03 -13.36
CA ALA A 377 -18.55 12.00 -13.19
C ALA A 377 -18.89 11.62 -11.74
N ILE A 378 -19.67 12.45 -11.08
CA ILE A 378 -20.17 12.16 -9.72
C ILE A 378 -21.30 11.13 -9.84
N LEU A 379 -21.08 9.95 -9.25
CA LEU A 379 -22.10 8.91 -9.12
C LEU A 379 -22.66 8.97 -7.69
N GLU A 380 -23.88 9.43 -7.55
CA GLU A 380 -24.57 9.57 -6.28
C GLU A 380 -25.14 8.22 -5.82
N SER A 381 -25.11 7.98 -4.51
CA SER A 381 -25.66 6.79 -3.88
C SER A 381 -27.10 6.49 -4.30
N GLY A 382 -27.36 5.24 -4.68
CA GLY A 382 -28.70 4.76 -5.06
C GLY A 382 -29.19 5.17 -6.45
N LYS A 383 -28.48 6.05 -7.17
CA LYS A 383 -28.79 6.37 -8.56
C LYS A 383 -28.23 5.33 -9.53
N ARG A 384 -28.81 5.26 -10.73
CA ARG A 384 -28.40 4.35 -11.80
C ARG A 384 -27.78 5.13 -12.94
N TYR A 385 -26.64 4.68 -13.41
CA TYR A 385 -25.88 5.32 -14.48
C TYR A 385 -25.62 4.33 -15.61
N GLU A 386 -25.82 4.75 -16.84
CA GLU A 386 -25.50 3.97 -18.02
C GLU A 386 -24.11 4.37 -18.54
N ILE A 387 -23.21 3.42 -18.56
CA ILE A 387 -21.88 3.55 -19.15
C ILE A 387 -21.95 2.97 -20.55
N ARG A 388 -21.62 3.78 -21.55
CA ARG A 388 -21.78 3.47 -22.96
C ARG A 388 -20.48 3.68 -23.71
N SER A 389 -20.10 2.74 -24.60
CA SER A 389 -18.94 2.90 -25.47
C SER A 389 -19.21 2.35 -26.86
N MET A 390 -18.91 3.16 -27.88
CA MET A 390 -18.74 2.69 -29.26
C MET A 390 -17.27 2.56 -29.54
N ILE A 391 -16.82 1.37 -29.94
CA ILE A 391 -15.43 1.04 -30.14
C ILE A 391 -15.22 0.54 -31.53
N SER A 392 -14.19 1.05 -32.22
CA SER A 392 -13.75 0.58 -33.51
C SER A 392 -12.30 0.14 -33.44
N GLY A 393 -12.01 -1.02 -34.01
CA GLY A 393 -10.66 -1.62 -33.98
C GLY A 393 -10.68 -3.12 -34.22
N GLN A 394 -9.59 -3.77 -33.88
CA GLN A 394 -9.47 -5.22 -33.99
C GLN A 394 -10.31 -5.94 -32.94
N GLN A 395 -10.56 -7.21 -33.15
CA GLN A 395 -11.19 -8.09 -32.18
C GLN A 395 -10.39 -8.10 -30.87
N SER A 396 -11.09 -8.13 -29.72
CA SER A 396 -10.50 -8.01 -28.39
C SER A 396 -10.77 -9.22 -27.51
N TRP A 397 -10.12 -9.24 -26.37
CA TRP A 397 -10.52 -10.02 -25.21
C TRP A 397 -11.93 -9.61 -24.73
N TYR A 398 -12.57 -10.44 -23.92
CA TYR A 398 -13.80 -10.12 -23.23
C TYR A 398 -13.88 -10.86 -21.88
N GLY A 399 -14.76 -10.39 -21.00
CA GLY A 399 -14.98 -11.01 -19.69
C GLY A 399 -16.21 -11.91 -19.69
N GLU A 400 -16.16 -12.96 -18.88
CA GLU A 400 -17.25 -13.85 -18.54
C GLU A 400 -17.37 -14.01 -17.03
N LYS A 401 -18.47 -14.60 -16.55
CA LYS A 401 -18.80 -14.76 -15.14
C LYS A 401 -18.74 -13.43 -14.40
N GLY A 402 -19.41 -12.44 -14.96
CA GLY A 402 -19.56 -11.12 -14.34
C GLY A 402 -20.30 -11.23 -13.02
N GLU A 403 -19.89 -10.44 -12.05
CA GLU A 403 -20.58 -10.27 -10.78
C GLU A 403 -21.59 -9.14 -10.89
N THR A 404 -22.84 -9.39 -10.53
CA THR A 404 -23.87 -8.36 -10.49
C THR A 404 -23.68 -7.39 -9.33
N ARG A 405 -22.84 -7.76 -8.34
CA ARG A 405 -22.49 -6.92 -7.19
C ARG A 405 -21.07 -7.21 -6.73
N VAL A 406 -20.27 -6.17 -6.65
CA VAL A 406 -18.87 -6.22 -6.15
C VAL A 406 -18.77 -5.27 -4.96
N ASN A 407 -18.28 -5.77 -3.82
CA ASN A 407 -17.86 -4.91 -2.72
C ASN A 407 -16.39 -4.57 -2.88
N PHE A 408 -16.07 -3.30 -2.94
CA PHE A 408 -14.70 -2.83 -3.00
C PHE A 408 -14.53 -1.68 -2.00
N GLU A 409 -13.64 -1.87 -1.02
CA GLU A 409 -13.35 -0.90 0.05
C GLU A 409 -14.60 -0.37 0.79
N GLY A 410 -15.58 -1.27 1.03
CA GLY A 410 -16.82 -0.94 1.72
C GLY A 410 -17.82 -0.15 0.89
N ILE A 411 -17.64 -0.05 -0.43
CA ILE A 411 -18.61 0.46 -1.41
C ILE A 411 -19.14 -0.71 -2.22
N ASN A 412 -20.45 -0.81 -2.36
CA ASN A 412 -21.07 -1.81 -3.21
C ASN A 412 -21.37 -1.22 -4.59
N PHE A 413 -20.69 -1.78 -5.59
CA PHE A 413 -20.97 -1.52 -7.00
C PHE A 413 -21.92 -2.58 -7.53
N SER A 414 -23.04 -2.16 -8.08
CA SER A 414 -24.04 -3.08 -8.64
C SER A 414 -24.15 -2.88 -10.15
N PHE A 415 -24.12 -3.98 -10.90
CA PHE A 415 -24.13 -4.00 -12.36
C PHE A 415 -25.39 -4.68 -12.86
N SER A 416 -25.98 -4.15 -13.94
CA SER A 416 -27.11 -4.75 -14.65
C SER A 416 -27.06 -4.44 -16.13
N GLY A 417 -27.74 -5.26 -16.94
CA GLY A 417 -27.85 -5.03 -18.37
C GLY A 417 -28.54 -3.72 -18.71
N SER A 418 -28.11 -3.07 -19.79
CA SER A 418 -28.81 -1.93 -20.37
C SER A 418 -29.97 -2.38 -21.25
N ALA A 419 -31.02 -1.57 -21.36
CA ALA A 419 -32.17 -1.83 -22.23
C ALA A 419 -31.83 -1.77 -23.75
N SER A 420 -30.68 -1.20 -24.11
CA SER A 420 -30.26 -1.00 -25.51
C SER A 420 -28.86 -1.51 -25.82
N PRO A 421 -28.46 -2.73 -25.44
CA PRO A 421 -27.17 -3.25 -25.81
C PRO A 421 -27.21 -3.73 -27.26
N SER A 422 -26.38 -3.16 -28.12
CA SER A 422 -26.29 -3.61 -29.51
C SER A 422 -25.16 -4.62 -29.78
N ASN A 423 -24.14 -4.72 -28.89
CA ASN A 423 -22.97 -5.57 -29.06
C ASN A 423 -22.90 -6.77 -28.09
N GLY A 424 -23.88 -6.94 -27.20
CA GLY A 424 -24.01 -8.12 -26.33
C GLY A 424 -23.36 -8.00 -24.97
N THR A 425 -22.78 -6.86 -24.59
CA THR A 425 -22.34 -6.60 -23.20
C THR A 425 -23.55 -6.54 -22.27
N ASN A 426 -23.46 -7.31 -21.17
CA ASN A 426 -24.44 -7.36 -20.08
C ASN A 426 -23.73 -7.58 -18.73
N GLU A 427 -24.49 -7.88 -17.66
CA GLU A 427 -23.94 -8.13 -16.34
C GLU A 427 -23.02 -9.35 -16.26
N GLU A 428 -23.25 -10.39 -17.10
CA GLU A 428 -22.54 -11.66 -17.03
C GLU A 428 -21.30 -11.72 -17.95
N ARG A 429 -21.33 -10.97 -19.08
CA ARG A 429 -20.25 -11.03 -20.06
C ARG A 429 -20.07 -9.73 -20.83
N GLY A 430 -18.93 -9.58 -21.52
CA GLY A 430 -18.67 -8.51 -22.48
C GLY A 430 -17.51 -7.60 -22.11
N GLN A 431 -17.71 -6.31 -22.39
CA GLN A 431 -16.72 -5.25 -22.16
C GLN A 431 -16.78 -4.66 -20.75
N PHE A 432 -15.97 -3.65 -20.47
CA PHE A 432 -15.78 -2.97 -19.20
C PHE A 432 -15.21 -3.89 -18.11
N PRO A 433 -13.95 -4.37 -18.25
CA PRO A 433 -13.31 -5.20 -17.23
C PRO A 433 -13.16 -4.47 -15.89
N ALA A 434 -12.90 -3.17 -15.93
CA ALA A 434 -12.74 -2.37 -14.71
C ALA A 434 -13.35 -0.97 -14.84
N PHE A 435 -13.79 -0.42 -13.70
CA PHE A 435 -14.22 0.95 -13.52
C PHE A 435 -13.19 1.69 -12.66
N LEU A 436 -12.78 2.87 -13.09
CA LEU A 436 -11.74 3.69 -12.49
C LEU A 436 -12.40 4.82 -11.72
N PHE A 437 -12.20 4.87 -10.43
CA PHE A 437 -12.90 5.84 -9.57
C PHE A 437 -12.01 6.39 -8.45
N THR A 438 -12.50 7.46 -7.82
CA THR A 438 -11.97 8.00 -6.58
C THR A 438 -13.12 8.20 -5.60
N HIS A 439 -12.84 8.21 -4.29
CA HIS A 439 -13.85 8.57 -3.31
C HIS A 439 -14.30 10.02 -3.53
N SER A 440 -15.60 10.28 -3.31
CA SER A 440 -16.07 11.64 -3.08
C SER A 440 -15.62 12.02 -1.69
N GLY A 441 -14.56 12.85 -1.57
CA GLY A 441 -14.08 13.35 -0.28
C GLY A 441 -15.07 14.27 0.39
#